data_e690c34eb52f3c0431812b1326404faf
#
_entry.id   e690c34eb52f3c0431812b1326404faf
#
_cell.length_a   1.000
_cell.length_b   1.000
_cell.length_c   1.000
_cell.angle_alpha   90.00
_cell.angle_beta   90.00
_cell.angle_gamma   90.00
#
_symmetry.space_group_name_H-M   'P 1'
#
loop_
_entity.id
_entity.type
_entity.pdbx_description
1 polymer ?
#
loop_
_entity_poly.entity_id
_entity_poly.type
_entity_poly.pdbx_seq_one_letter_code
_entity_poly.pdbx_strand_id
1 'polypeptide(L)'
;MTAIVLACVSAALFGAMTVLVRRALVTGVPPAAGTFLTIVPACAITGIVAGARGNWDVAAAWPYVLAGLLAPGIAQILFTFAVRDAGASRTSVTVGTAPLFAVATALVFLDEPLVAGLIVGAALIVTGGVVLASDRARPEHFLRIGLVYALIGTIAFATRDTVIRWLGTEVADAEPGVAAFVAMLTGTAVSLAFLAWTRTPLGRRAAIAFVPAGVCYGLSYVFLFEAFARGRVSVVSPIVATESLWGVLLSWLVLRKSEHVGRRLVLGAVLVVAGGVLIGVYR
;
A
#
# COMPACT_ATOMS: atom_id res chain seq x y z
N MET A 1 10.28 -10.65 17.10
CA MET A 1 9.34 -11.58 16.42
C MET A 1 7.98 -10.93 16.16
N THR A 2 7.39 -10.21 17.10
CA THR A 2 6.06 -9.57 16.94
C THR A 2 5.97 -8.63 15.75
N ALA A 3 6.94 -7.72 15.52
CA ALA A 3 6.93 -6.78 14.40
C ALA A 3 6.91 -7.49 13.02
N ILE A 4 7.68 -8.57 12.88
CA ILE A 4 7.73 -9.38 11.63
C ILE A 4 6.37 -10.01 11.34
N VAL A 5 5.75 -10.64 12.35
CA VAL A 5 4.43 -11.27 12.18
C VAL A 5 3.37 -10.23 11.81
N LEU A 6 3.36 -9.08 12.49
CA LEU A 6 2.44 -7.98 12.20
C LEU A 6 2.63 -7.44 10.77
N ALA A 7 3.88 -7.29 10.32
CA ALA A 7 4.20 -6.86 8.96
C ALA A 7 3.74 -7.89 7.90
N CYS A 8 3.95 -9.20 8.15
CA CYS A 8 3.46 -10.26 7.26
C CYS A 8 1.94 -10.27 7.15
N VAL A 9 1.22 -10.13 8.26
CA VAL A 9 -0.25 -10.06 8.26
C VAL A 9 -0.73 -8.82 7.52
N SER A 10 -0.10 -7.66 7.76
CA SER A 10 -0.38 -6.43 7.04
C SER A 10 -0.20 -6.60 5.53
N ALA A 11 0.93 -7.19 5.09
CA ALA A 11 1.23 -7.44 3.69
C ALA A 11 0.16 -8.35 3.02
N ALA A 12 -0.23 -9.44 3.68
CA ALA A 12 -1.25 -10.35 3.17
C ALA A 12 -2.62 -9.66 3.03
N LEU A 13 -3.01 -8.87 4.02
CA LEU A 13 -4.26 -8.09 3.99
C LEU A 13 -4.24 -7.00 2.91
N PHE A 14 -3.09 -6.36 2.69
CA PHE A 14 -2.93 -5.35 1.62
C PHE A 14 -3.07 -6.01 0.24
N GLY A 15 -2.41 -7.15 0.03
CA GLY A 15 -2.57 -7.95 -1.20
C GLY A 15 -4.02 -8.40 -1.43
N ALA A 16 -4.71 -8.81 -0.37
CA ALA A 16 -6.15 -9.16 -0.43
C ALA A 16 -7.00 -7.94 -0.79
N MET A 17 -6.76 -6.78 -0.17
CA MET A 17 -7.44 -5.52 -0.49
C MET A 17 -7.28 -5.19 -1.98
N THR A 18 -6.08 -5.30 -2.54
CA THR A 18 -5.81 -5.01 -3.96
C THR A 18 -6.69 -5.84 -4.89
N VAL A 19 -6.80 -7.14 -4.62
CA VAL A 19 -7.62 -8.07 -5.41
C VAL A 19 -9.11 -7.77 -5.26
N LEU A 20 -9.56 -7.47 -4.06
CA LEU A 20 -10.96 -7.12 -3.79
C LEU A 20 -11.36 -5.78 -4.42
N VAL A 21 -10.47 -4.78 -4.40
CA VAL A 21 -10.65 -3.52 -5.14
C VAL A 21 -10.81 -3.79 -6.63
N ARG A 22 -9.92 -4.62 -7.22
CA ARG A 22 -10.02 -4.99 -8.64
C ARG A 22 -11.34 -5.66 -8.96
N ARG A 23 -11.75 -6.64 -8.14
CA ARG A 23 -13.02 -7.35 -8.29
C ARG A 23 -14.21 -6.40 -8.29
N ALA A 24 -14.21 -5.40 -7.42
CA ALA A 24 -15.27 -4.40 -7.33
C ALA A 24 -15.22 -3.41 -8.52
N LEU A 25 -14.03 -2.98 -8.95
CA LEU A 25 -13.88 -2.07 -10.10
C LEU A 25 -14.33 -2.69 -11.44
N VAL A 26 -14.15 -3.99 -11.64
CA VAL A 26 -14.62 -4.68 -12.86
C VAL A 26 -16.14 -4.61 -13.03
N THR A 27 -16.90 -4.33 -11.97
CA THR A 27 -18.36 -4.10 -12.07
C THR A 27 -18.74 -2.73 -12.65
N GLY A 28 -17.75 -1.91 -13.07
CA GLY A 28 -17.97 -0.60 -13.70
C GLY A 28 -18.06 0.56 -12.71
N VAL A 29 -17.71 0.36 -11.43
CA VAL A 29 -17.67 1.44 -10.43
C VAL A 29 -16.53 2.41 -10.76
N PRO A 30 -16.80 3.73 -10.82
CA PRO A 30 -15.76 4.73 -11.04
C PRO A 30 -14.68 4.69 -9.95
N PRO A 31 -13.39 4.84 -10.28
CA PRO A 31 -12.28 4.75 -9.30
C PRO A 31 -12.40 5.76 -8.15
N ALA A 32 -12.88 6.97 -8.41
CA ALA A 32 -13.10 7.97 -7.35
C ALA A 32 -14.08 7.46 -6.28
N ALA A 33 -15.19 6.85 -6.70
CA ALA A 33 -16.12 6.18 -5.78
C ALA A 33 -15.44 4.98 -5.10
N GLY A 34 -14.70 4.16 -5.86
CA GLY A 34 -13.99 3.00 -5.34
C GLY A 34 -12.97 3.37 -4.25
N THR A 35 -12.21 4.45 -4.44
CA THR A 35 -11.28 4.96 -3.43
C THR A 35 -12.00 5.30 -2.13
N PHE A 36 -13.01 6.15 -2.20
CA PHE A 36 -13.78 6.57 -1.03
C PHE A 36 -14.44 5.37 -0.32
N LEU A 37 -15.09 4.50 -1.08
CA LEU A 37 -15.77 3.30 -0.55
C LEU A 37 -14.80 2.25 0.03
N THR A 38 -13.52 2.30 -0.32
CA THR A 38 -12.48 1.46 0.32
C THR A 38 -12.01 2.11 1.63
N ILE A 39 -11.79 3.43 1.65
CA ILE A 39 -11.23 4.11 2.83
C ILE A 39 -12.24 4.23 3.97
N VAL A 40 -13.53 4.46 3.68
CA VAL A 40 -14.56 4.62 4.73
C VAL A 40 -14.67 3.41 5.66
N PRO A 41 -14.84 2.17 5.18
CA PRO A 41 -14.84 1.02 6.07
C PRO A 41 -13.48 0.81 6.77
N ALA A 42 -12.36 1.15 6.11
CA ALA A 42 -11.04 1.08 6.72
C ALA A 42 -10.92 2.07 7.91
N CYS A 43 -11.42 3.29 7.75
CA CYS A 43 -11.49 4.27 8.82
C CYS A 43 -12.36 3.79 9.99
N ALA A 44 -13.51 3.19 9.70
CA ALA A 44 -14.36 2.60 10.73
C ALA A 44 -13.64 1.49 11.52
N ILE A 45 -12.93 0.58 10.84
CA ILE A 45 -12.15 -0.50 11.48
C ILE A 45 -11.04 0.07 12.36
N THR A 46 -10.24 1.02 11.85
CA THR A 46 -9.16 1.63 12.66
C THR A 46 -9.74 2.39 13.85
N GLY A 47 -10.87 3.10 13.69
CA GLY A 47 -11.56 3.79 14.77
C GLY A 47 -12.11 2.85 15.84
N ILE A 48 -12.72 1.71 15.45
CA ILE A 48 -13.20 0.68 16.38
C ILE A 48 -12.03 0.10 17.18
N VAL A 49 -10.92 -0.23 16.52
CA VAL A 49 -9.72 -0.79 17.18
C VAL A 49 -9.11 0.22 18.15
N ALA A 50 -8.97 1.48 17.73
CA ALA A 50 -8.45 2.55 18.58
C ALA A 50 -9.36 2.76 19.83
N GLY A 51 -10.69 2.83 19.62
CA GLY A 51 -11.65 2.98 20.71
C GLY A 51 -11.65 1.81 21.69
N ALA A 52 -11.52 0.58 21.19
CA ALA A 52 -11.51 -0.63 22.02
C ALA A 52 -10.27 -0.72 22.94
N ARG A 53 -9.16 -0.03 22.61
CA ARG A 53 -7.94 0.01 23.42
C ARG A 53 -7.97 1.00 24.58
N GLY A 54 -8.96 1.91 24.59
CA GLY A 54 -9.21 2.82 25.70
C GLY A 54 -8.25 4.00 25.86
N ASN A 55 -7.19 4.11 25.05
CA ASN A 55 -6.25 5.24 25.06
C ASN A 55 -6.54 6.14 23.84
N TRP A 56 -7.57 6.98 23.94
CA TRP A 56 -8.08 7.82 22.85
C TRP A 56 -7.45 9.23 22.88
N ASP A 57 -6.13 9.30 22.71
CA ASP A 57 -5.42 10.58 22.64
C ASP A 57 -5.23 11.03 21.18
N VAL A 58 -6.28 11.64 20.64
CA VAL A 58 -6.26 12.23 19.28
C VAL A 58 -5.36 13.46 19.23
N ALA A 59 -5.19 14.18 20.36
CA ALA A 59 -4.34 15.34 20.42
C ALA A 59 -2.86 14.99 20.26
N ALA A 60 -2.40 13.85 20.80
CA ALA A 60 -1.05 13.35 20.54
C ALA A 60 -0.89 12.83 19.11
N ALA A 61 -1.96 12.32 18.49
CA ALA A 61 -1.90 11.71 17.17
C ALA A 61 -2.10 12.70 15.99
N TRP A 62 -2.41 13.99 16.25
CA TRP A 62 -2.68 14.95 15.17
C TRP A 62 -1.55 15.05 14.12
N PRO A 63 -0.23 14.91 14.44
CA PRO A 63 0.80 15.00 13.42
C PRO A 63 0.68 13.93 12.32
N TYR A 64 0.00 12.80 12.62
CA TYR A 64 -0.23 11.74 11.64
C TYR A 64 -1.22 12.12 10.51
N VAL A 65 -1.82 13.31 10.57
CA VAL A 65 -2.50 13.95 9.42
C VAL A 65 -1.55 14.02 8.23
N LEU A 66 -0.25 14.34 8.43
CA LEU A 66 0.73 14.38 7.35
C LEU A 66 0.89 13.01 6.67
N ALA A 67 1.00 11.95 7.47
CA ALA A 67 1.03 10.58 6.94
C ALA A 67 -0.25 10.25 6.17
N GLY A 68 -1.42 10.63 6.71
CA GLY A 68 -2.73 10.42 6.10
C GLY A 68 -2.96 11.17 4.78
N LEU A 69 -2.38 12.37 4.61
CA LEU A 69 -2.41 13.12 3.35
C LEU A 69 -1.66 12.37 2.25
N LEU A 70 -0.48 11.83 2.57
CA LEU A 70 0.30 11.01 1.64
C LEU A 70 -0.41 9.71 1.33
N ALA A 71 -0.71 8.92 2.36
CA ALA A 71 -1.45 7.67 2.27
C ALA A 71 -2.23 7.43 3.57
N PRO A 72 -3.54 7.20 3.46
CA PRO A 72 -4.32 6.81 2.28
C PRO A 72 -4.83 7.95 1.39
N GLY A 73 -4.53 9.21 1.65
CA GLY A 73 -5.04 10.34 0.86
C GLY A 73 -4.69 10.22 -0.63
N ILE A 74 -3.55 10.78 -1.03
CA ILE A 74 -3.13 10.85 -2.44
C ILE A 74 -2.81 9.44 -2.99
N ALA A 75 -2.04 8.66 -2.25
CA ALA A 75 -1.57 7.36 -2.72
C ALA A 75 -2.72 6.39 -3.02
N GLN A 76 -3.78 6.35 -2.21
CA GLN A 76 -4.90 5.44 -2.44
C GLN A 76 -5.75 5.83 -3.66
N ILE A 77 -5.85 7.14 -3.96
CA ILE A 77 -6.48 7.60 -5.20
C ILE A 77 -5.71 7.03 -6.39
N LEU A 78 -4.40 7.30 -6.45
CA LEU A 78 -3.52 6.83 -7.53
C LEU A 78 -3.52 5.29 -7.62
N PHE A 79 -3.46 4.61 -6.49
CA PHE A 79 -3.51 3.15 -6.41
C PHE A 79 -4.80 2.58 -7.00
N THR A 80 -5.96 3.16 -6.68
CA THR A 80 -7.24 2.69 -7.20
C THR A 80 -7.33 2.86 -8.73
N PHE A 81 -6.83 3.98 -9.26
CA PHE A 81 -6.69 4.18 -10.71
C PHE A 81 -5.70 3.19 -11.32
N ALA A 82 -4.57 2.93 -10.65
CA ALA A 82 -3.60 1.93 -11.11
C ALA A 82 -4.21 0.52 -11.19
N VAL A 83 -4.95 0.11 -10.16
CA VAL A 83 -5.65 -1.20 -10.14
C VAL A 83 -6.68 -1.30 -11.25
N ARG A 84 -7.40 -0.21 -11.57
CA ARG A 84 -8.32 -0.18 -12.71
C ARG A 84 -7.59 -0.38 -14.04
N ASP A 85 -6.50 0.39 -14.26
CA ASP A 85 -5.88 0.56 -15.57
C ASP A 85 -4.78 -0.47 -15.86
N ALA A 86 -3.98 -0.86 -14.86
CA ALA A 86 -2.90 -1.83 -15.01
C ALA A 86 -3.27 -3.23 -14.49
N GLY A 87 -4.33 -3.35 -13.69
CA GLY A 87 -4.73 -4.59 -13.02
C GLY A 87 -4.10 -4.76 -11.64
N ALA A 88 -4.69 -5.64 -10.83
CA ALA A 88 -4.28 -5.87 -9.45
C ALA A 88 -2.84 -6.38 -9.33
N SER A 89 -2.52 -7.43 -10.10
CA SER A 89 -1.21 -8.09 -10.04
C SER A 89 -0.05 -7.14 -10.36
N ARG A 90 -0.18 -6.34 -11.44
CA ARG A 90 0.88 -5.40 -11.85
C ARG A 90 1.02 -4.25 -10.87
N THR A 91 -0.10 -3.74 -10.39
CA THR A 91 -0.11 -2.69 -9.35
C THR A 91 0.60 -3.20 -8.09
N SER A 92 0.28 -4.41 -7.61
CA SER A 92 0.94 -5.01 -6.44
C SER A 92 2.46 -5.17 -6.63
N VAL A 93 2.92 -5.66 -7.80
CA VAL A 93 4.37 -5.78 -8.05
C VAL A 93 5.05 -4.41 -8.11
N THR A 94 4.38 -3.39 -8.70
CA THR A 94 4.92 -2.03 -8.73
C THR A 94 5.02 -1.44 -7.33
N VAL A 95 4.00 -1.61 -6.49
CA VAL A 95 4.03 -1.14 -5.09
C VAL A 95 5.12 -1.87 -4.28
N GLY A 96 5.37 -3.15 -4.57
CA GLY A 96 6.49 -3.90 -3.98
C GLY A 96 7.89 -3.30 -4.25
N THR A 97 8.02 -2.32 -5.15
CA THR A 97 9.29 -1.58 -5.38
C THR A 97 9.54 -0.48 -4.35
N ALA A 98 8.65 -0.25 -3.38
CA ALA A 98 8.77 0.78 -2.34
C ALA A 98 10.16 0.80 -1.62
N PRO A 99 10.81 -0.33 -1.30
CA PRO A 99 12.14 -0.32 -0.68
C PRO A 99 13.21 0.41 -1.51
N LEU A 100 13.08 0.44 -2.84
CA LEU A 100 14.01 1.19 -3.71
C LEU A 100 13.97 2.69 -3.41
N PHE A 101 12.78 3.25 -3.22
CA PHE A 101 12.58 4.66 -2.88
C PHE A 101 13.06 4.98 -1.47
N ALA A 102 12.89 4.04 -0.53
CA ALA A 102 13.41 4.18 0.83
C ALA A 102 14.96 4.25 0.85
N VAL A 103 15.63 3.43 0.02
CA VAL A 103 17.10 3.49 -0.16
C VAL A 103 17.51 4.80 -0.82
N ALA A 104 16.87 5.20 -1.90
CA ALA A 104 17.20 6.45 -2.58
C ALA A 104 17.10 7.65 -1.63
N THR A 105 16.07 7.67 -0.77
CA THR A 105 15.91 8.72 0.24
C THR A 105 17.02 8.67 1.30
N ALA A 106 17.41 7.48 1.75
CA ALA A 106 18.48 7.32 2.75
C ALA A 106 19.85 7.76 2.21
N LEU A 107 20.16 7.43 0.96
CA LEU A 107 21.41 7.84 0.31
C LEU A 107 21.51 9.36 0.08
N VAL A 108 20.36 10.01 -0.22
CA VAL A 108 20.34 11.45 -0.55
C VAL A 108 20.29 12.33 0.71
N PHE A 109 19.56 11.90 1.74
CA PHE A 109 19.25 12.76 2.91
C PHE A 109 19.95 12.33 4.21
N LEU A 110 20.48 11.10 4.28
CA LEU A 110 21.10 10.56 5.49
C LEU A 110 22.58 10.25 5.33
N ASP A 111 23.19 10.56 4.16
CA ASP A 111 24.60 10.28 3.83
C ASP A 111 25.01 8.83 4.16
N GLU A 112 24.07 7.87 4.02
CA GLU A 112 24.34 6.46 4.31
C GLU A 112 25.34 5.89 3.30
N PRO A 113 26.30 5.03 3.74
CA PRO A 113 27.29 4.48 2.83
C PRO A 113 26.66 3.48 1.84
N LEU A 114 27.06 3.57 0.57
CA LEU A 114 26.70 2.59 -0.45
C LEU A 114 27.40 1.26 -0.16
N VAL A 115 26.64 0.28 0.33
CA VAL A 115 27.13 -1.09 0.49
C VAL A 115 26.68 -1.99 -0.67
N ALA A 116 27.47 -3.01 -1.00
CA ALA A 116 27.20 -3.89 -2.13
C ALA A 116 25.79 -4.53 -2.09
N GLY A 117 25.30 -4.86 -0.89
CA GLY A 117 23.96 -5.41 -0.72
C GLY A 117 22.82 -4.47 -1.16
N LEU A 118 22.97 -3.15 -0.96
CA LEU A 118 22.00 -2.15 -1.43
C LEU A 118 22.00 -2.08 -2.96
N ILE A 119 23.19 -2.11 -3.58
CA ILE A 119 23.32 -2.07 -5.05
C ILE A 119 22.68 -3.31 -5.68
N VAL A 120 22.98 -4.50 -5.16
CA VAL A 120 22.43 -5.77 -5.66
C VAL A 120 20.91 -5.80 -5.45
N GLY A 121 20.43 -5.38 -4.27
CA GLY A 121 19.01 -5.31 -3.96
C GLY A 121 18.27 -4.35 -4.90
N ALA A 122 18.83 -3.15 -5.14
CA ALA A 122 18.27 -2.19 -6.09
C ALA A 122 18.25 -2.75 -7.52
N ALA A 123 19.31 -3.41 -7.96
CA ALA A 123 19.40 -4.06 -9.28
C ALA A 123 18.33 -5.16 -9.44
N LEU A 124 18.07 -5.97 -8.41
CA LEU A 124 17.02 -6.98 -8.42
C LEU A 124 15.63 -6.35 -8.54
N ILE A 125 15.34 -5.27 -7.80
CA ILE A 125 14.07 -4.56 -7.89
C ILE A 125 13.86 -3.97 -9.28
N VAL A 126 14.86 -3.28 -9.83
CA VAL A 126 14.78 -2.69 -11.17
C VAL A 126 14.59 -3.78 -12.23
N THR A 127 15.35 -4.88 -12.14
CA THR A 127 15.22 -6.03 -13.05
C THR A 127 13.81 -6.63 -12.96
N GLY A 128 13.28 -6.82 -11.76
CA GLY A 128 11.92 -7.29 -11.53
C GLY A 128 10.87 -6.38 -12.16
N GLY A 129 11.02 -5.06 -12.02
CA GLY A 129 10.17 -4.05 -12.67
C GLY A 129 10.25 -4.10 -14.20
N VAL A 130 11.46 -4.27 -14.79
CA VAL A 130 11.65 -4.43 -16.23
C VAL A 130 11.00 -5.72 -16.75
N VAL A 131 11.19 -6.84 -16.03
CA VAL A 131 10.55 -8.12 -16.36
C VAL A 131 9.03 -8.00 -16.34
N LEU A 132 8.47 -7.31 -15.33
CA LEU A 132 7.05 -7.00 -15.24
C LEU A 132 6.57 -6.16 -16.43
N ALA A 133 7.28 -5.08 -16.75
CA ALA A 133 6.92 -4.18 -17.85
C ALA A 133 6.97 -4.90 -19.23
N SER A 134 7.83 -5.93 -19.35
CA SER A 134 7.99 -6.76 -20.56
C SER A 134 6.96 -7.87 -20.69
N ASP A 135 6.08 -8.06 -19.70
CA ASP A 135 5.04 -9.09 -19.77
C ASP A 135 3.97 -8.70 -20.80
N ARG A 136 3.78 -9.58 -21.79
CA ARG A 136 2.79 -9.40 -22.87
C ARG A 136 1.39 -9.88 -22.49
N ALA A 137 1.27 -10.70 -21.47
CA ALA A 137 -0.01 -11.19 -20.95
C ALA A 137 -0.73 -10.07 -20.19
N ARG A 138 -1.51 -9.23 -20.88
CA ARG A 138 -2.16 -8.03 -20.33
C ARG A 138 -3.64 -8.28 -20.06
N PRO A 139 -4.25 -7.62 -19.05
CA PRO A 139 -5.70 -7.57 -18.89
C PRO A 139 -6.38 -6.95 -20.11
N GLU A 140 -7.65 -7.27 -20.34
CA GLU A 140 -8.43 -6.79 -21.52
C GLU A 140 -8.42 -5.26 -21.68
N HIS A 141 -8.38 -4.52 -20.57
CA HIS A 141 -8.41 -3.04 -20.55
C HIS A 141 -7.11 -2.43 -19.99
N PHE A 142 -5.95 -3.00 -20.37
CA PHE A 142 -4.67 -2.51 -19.88
C PHE A 142 -4.32 -1.14 -20.46
N LEU A 143 -4.09 -0.15 -19.58
CA LEU A 143 -3.57 1.16 -19.92
C LEU A 143 -2.20 1.38 -19.24
N ARG A 144 -1.19 1.80 -20.00
CA ARG A 144 0.17 2.07 -19.49
C ARG A 144 0.20 3.14 -18.40
N ILE A 145 -0.71 4.12 -18.47
CA ILE A 145 -0.85 5.17 -17.46
C ILE A 145 -1.09 4.60 -16.05
N GLY A 146 -1.73 3.42 -15.94
CA GLY A 146 -1.92 2.74 -14.68
C GLY A 146 -0.60 2.39 -13.97
N LEU A 147 0.47 2.06 -14.71
CA LEU A 147 1.79 1.83 -14.12
C LEU A 147 2.42 3.14 -13.61
N VAL A 148 2.16 4.26 -14.27
CA VAL A 148 2.60 5.58 -13.80
C VAL A 148 1.89 5.93 -12.50
N TYR A 149 0.57 5.72 -12.42
CA TYR A 149 -0.18 5.90 -11.19
C TYR A 149 0.34 4.99 -10.07
N ALA A 150 0.63 3.72 -10.36
CA ALA A 150 1.21 2.81 -9.40
C ALA A 150 2.56 3.31 -8.89
N LEU A 151 3.43 3.78 -9.77
CA LEU A 151 4.77 4.26 -9.41
C LEU A 151 4.71 5.51 -8.51
N ILE A 152 3.91 6.51 -8.89
CA ILE A 152 3.75 7.73 -8.07
C ILE A 152 3.09 7.38 -6.72
N GLY A 153 2.09 6.51 -6.73
CA GLY A 153 1.47 5.99 -5.51
C GLY A 153 2.49 5.26 -4.61
N THR A 154 3.41 4.48 -5.21
CA THR A 154 4.48 3.77 -4.48
C THR A 154 5.42 4.74 -3.79
N ILE A 155 5.82 5.82 -4.46
CA ILE A 155 6.64 6.89 -3.85
C ILE A 155 5.90 7.50 -2.66
N ALA A 156 4.62 7.79 -2.80
CA ALA A 156 3.81 8.35 -1.70
C ALA A 156 3.66 7.36 -0.53
N PHE A 157 3.49 6.06 -0.79
CA PHE A 157 3.48 5.02 0.24
C PHE A 157 4.83 4.92 0.96
N ALA A 158 5.95 4.88 0.22
CA ALA A 158 7.28 4.80 0.80
C ALA A 158 7.61 6.04 1.66
N THR A 159 7.24 7.23 1.19
CA THR A 159 7.39 8.48 1.95
C THR A 159 6.55 8.45 3.23
N ARG A 160 5.28 7.99 3.15
CA ARG A 160 4.41 7.82 4.31
C ARG A 160 5.03 6.89 5.36
N ASP A 161 5.64 5.77 4.97
CA ASP A 161 6.28 4.83 5.91
C ASP A 161 7.41 5.49 6.68
N THR A 162 8.24 6.28 6.00
CA THR A 162 9.29 7.09 6.61
C THR A 162 8.71 8.13 7.56
N VAL A 163 7.64 8.83 7.15
CA VAL A 163 6.95 9.83 7.97
C VAL A 163 6.34 9.20 9.24
N ILE A 164 5.68 8.04 9.13
CA ILE A 164 5.12 7.33 10.30
C ILE A 164 6.23 7.03 11.31
N ARG A 165 7.37 6.54 10.83
CA ARG A 165 8.48 6.19 11.71
C ARG A 165 9.07 7.43 12.38
N TRP A 166 9.34 8.48 11.61
CA TRP A 166 9.85 9.76 12.11
C TRP A 166 8.90 10.37 13.14
N LEU A 167 7.61 10.41 12.86
CA LEU A 167 6.63 10.93 13.81
C LEU A 167 6.64 10.15 15.12
N GLY A 168 6.67 8.82 15.06
CA GLY A 168 6.62 7.96 16.24
C GLY A 168 7.93 7.92 17.04
N THR A 169 9.06 8.40 16.50
CA THR A 169 10.34 8.44 17.23
C THR A 169 10.71 9.83 17.71
N GLU A 170 10.35 10.88 16.97
CA GLU A 170 10.89 12.23 17.20
C GLU A 170 9.80 13.27 17.56
N VAL A 171 8.52 13.00 17.23
CA VAL A 171 7.52 14.08 17.26
C VAL A 171 6.35 13.78 18.19
N ALA A 172 5.82 12.57 18.19
CA ALA A 172 4.56 12.27 18.84
C ALA A 172 4.56 10.86 19.47
N ASP A 173 4.40 10.80 20.78
CA ASP A 173 4.18 9.54 21.50
C ASP A 173 2.67 9.18 21.45
N ALA A 174 2.23 8.78 20.27
CA ALA A 174 0.83 8.43 20.03
C ALA A 174 0.63 6.91 20.01
N GLU A 175 -0.49 6.46 20.55
CA GLU A 175 -0.89 5.04 20.46
C GLU A 175 -1.05 4.66 18.98
N PRO A 176 -0.41 3.55 18.51
CA PRO A 176 -0.39 3.20 17.08
C PRO A 176 -1.77 3.07 16.42
N GLY A 177 -2.78 2.57 17.16
CA GLY A 177 -4.14 2.46 16.65
C GLY A 177 -4.80 3.81 16.45
N VAL A 178 -4.58 4.78 17.36
CA VAL A 178 -5.08 6.16 17.22
C VAL A 178 -4.36 6.88 16.07
N ALA A 179 -3.06 6.69 15.94
CA ALA A 179 -2.28 7.21 14.83
C ALA A 179 -2.78 6.67 13.47
N ALA A 180 -3.06 5.36 13.39
CA ALA A 180 -3.66 4.73 12.21
C ALA A 180 -5.05 5.30 11.91
N PHE A 181 -5.87 5.53 12.93
CA PHE A 181 -7.20 6.12 12.78
C PHE A 181 -7.13 7.55 12.26
N VAL A 182 -6.27 8.41 12.83
CA VAL A 182 -6.08 9.80 12.36
C VAL A 182 -5.62 9.83 10.91
N ALA A 183 -4.68 8.98 10.52
CA ALA A 183 -4.24 8.87 9.14
C ALA A 183 -5.41 8.43 8.22
N MET A 184 -6.21 7.43 8.62
CA MET A 184 -7.37 6.99 7.85
C MET A 184 -8.47 8.04 7.76
N LEU A 185 -8.72 8.78 8.84
CA LEU A 185 -9.69 9.89 8.86
C LEU A 185 -9.29 10.99 7.88
N THR A 186 -7.99 11.33 7.86
CA THR A 186 -7.44 12.29 6.89
C THR A 186 -7.62 11.79 5.46
N GLY A 187 -7.29 10.53 5.19
CA GLY A 187 -7.50 9.94 3.87
C GLY A 187 -8.97 9.89 3.47
N THR A 188 -9.88 9.69 4.44
CA THR A 188 -11.33 9.77 4.20
C THR A 188 -11.73 11.18 3.77
N ALA A 189 -11.22 12.23 4.44
CA ALA A 189 -11.49 13.61 4.08
C ALA A 189 -10.95 13.95 2.68
N VAL A 190 -9.71 13.54 2.35
CA VAL A 190 -9.11 13.74 1.03
C VAL A 190 -9.90 13.03 -0.06
N SER A 191 -10.25 11.76 0.15
CA SER A 191 -11.03 10.99 -0.83
C SER A 191 -12.46 11.51 -0.99
N LEU A 192 -13.07 12.04 0.06
CA LEU A 192 -14.37 12.71 -0.01
C LEU A 192 -14.27 14.01 -0.82
N ALA A 193 -13.25 14.83 -0.60
CA ALA A 193 -13.02 16.04 -1.36
C ALA A 193 -12.81 15.72 -2.86
N PHE A 194 -12.03 14.68 -3.16
CA PHE A 194 -11.82 14.20 -4.53
C PHE A 194 -13.12 13.69 -5.17
N LEU A 195 -13.92 12.93 -4.42
CA LEU A 195 -15.23 12.45 -4.86
C LEU A 195 -16.18 13.60 -5.19
N ALA A 196 -16.23 14.60 -4.32
CA ALA A 196 -17.04 15.80 -4.50
C ALA A 196 -16.59 16.61 -5.73
N TRP A 197 -15.27 16.77 -5.91
CA TRP A 197 -14.69 17.46 -7.06
C TRP A 197 -15.04 16.76 -8.38
N THR A 198 -14.93 15.44 -8.41
CA THR A 198 -15.26 14.63 -9.60
C THR A 198 -16.78 14.45 -9.81
N ARG A 199 -17.61 14.89 -8.86
CA ARG A 199 -19.08 14.72 -8.85
C ARG A 199 -19.51 13.28 -9.13
N THR A 200 -18.75 12.32 -8.62
CA THR A 200 -18.99 10.90 -8.88
C THR A 200 -20.13 10.38 -7.98
N PRO A 201 -21.18 9.77 -8.55
CA PRO A 201 -22.29 9.26 -7.75
C PRO A 201 -21.89 8.02 -6.95
N LEU A 202 -22.45 7.89 -5.75
CA LEU A 202 -22.32 6.72 -4.89
C LEU A 202 -23.57 5.82 -5.01
N GLY A 203 -23.34 4.55 -5.35
CA GLY A 203 -24.40 3.57 -5.43
C GLY A 203 -24.33 2.56 -4.26
N ARG A 204 -25.47 2.15 -3.71
CA ARG A 204 -25.53 1.16 -2.62
C ARG A 204 -24.84 -0.16 -2.97
N ARG A 205 -25.01 -0.64 -4.21
CA ARG A 205 -24.36 -1.88 -4.69
C ARG A 205 -22.84 -1.72 -4.71
N ALA A 206 -22.35 -0.56 -5.15
CA ALA A 206 -20.93 -0.25 -5.14
C ALA A 206 -20.40 -0.22 -3.70
N ALA A 207 -21.11 0.44 -2.77
CA ALA A 207 -20.72 0.47 -1.36
C ALA A 207 -20.55 -0.93 -0.77
N ILE A 208 -21.53 -1.82 -0.97
CA ILE A 208 -21.43 -3.22 -0.49
C ILE A 208 -20.25 -3.97 -1.11
N ALA A 209 -19.98 -3.77 -2.40
CA ALA A 209 -18.90 -4.47 -3.10
C ALA A 209 -17.50 -4.08 -2.57
N PHE A 210 -17.32 -2.85 -2.06
CA PHE A 210 -16.04 -2.37 -1.56
C PHE A 210 -15.82 -2.61 -0.04
N VAL A 211 -16.85 -2.97 0.73
CA VAL A 211 -16.71 -3.25 2.18
C VAL A 211 -15.62 -4.28 2.48
N PRO A 212 -15.53 -5.44 1.80
CA PRO A 212 -14.47 -6.41 2.11
C PRO A 212 -13.07 -5.85 1.86
N ALA A 213 -12.89 -5.03 0.80
CA ALA A 213 -11.63 -4.36 0.52
C ALA A 213 -11.27 -3.37 1.63
N GLY A 214 -12.23 -2.57 2.08
CA GLY A 214 -12.04 -1.61 3.16
C GLY A 214 -11.72 -2.27 4.50
N VAL A 215 -12.36 -3.40 4.83
CA VAL A 215 -12.04 -4.17 6.04
C VAL A 215 -10.59 -4.68 5.99
N CYS A 216 -10.17 -5.29 4.88
CA CYS A 216 -8.78 -5.73 4.71
C CYS A 216 -7.81 -4.56 4.83
N TYR A 217 -8.16 -3.39 4.25
CA TYR A 217 -7.33 -2.20 4.29
C TYR A 217 -7.19 -1.64 5.71
N GLY A 218 -8.29 -1.50 6.45
CA GLY A 218 -8.27 -1.01 7.83
C GLY A 218 -7.46 -1.92 8.76
N LEU A 219 -7.68 -3.23 8.67
CA LEU A 219 -6.89 -4.21 9.43
C LEU A 219 -5.41 -4.17 9.04
N SER A 220 -5.09 -4.06 7.73
CA SER A 220 -3.72 -3.92 7.27
C SER A 220 -3.04 -2.70 7.91
N TYR A 221 -3.73 -1.56 7.98
CA TYR A 221 -3.20 -0.34 8.61
C TYR A 221 -2.99 -0.50 10.12
N VAL A 222 -3.90 -1.14 10.83
CA VAL A 222 -3.71 -1.45 12.26
C VAL A 222 -2.42 -2.25 12.45
N PHE A 223 -2.25 -3.33 11.71
CA PHE A 223 -1.05 -4.17 11.81
C PHE A 223 0.23 -3.47 11.34
N LEU A 224 0.13 -2.59 10.34
CA LEU A 224 1.24 -1.81 9.82
C LEU A 224 1.79 -0.82 10.87
N PHE A 225 0.91 -0.02 11.46
CA PHE A 225 1.30 0.95 12.48
C PHE A 225 1.88 0.26 13.72
N GLU A 226 1.29 -0.86 14.13
CA GLU A 226 1.82 -1.70 15.19
C GLU A 226 3.20 -2.30 14.86
N ALA A 227 3.43 -2.69 13.60
CA ALA A 227 4.71 -3.20 13.16
C ALA A 227 5.78 -2.09 13.20
N PHE A 228 5.47 -0.88 12.73
CA PHE A 228 6.39 0.25 12.76
C PHE A 228 6.66 0.77 14.18
N ALA A 229 5.70 0.70 15.08
CA ALA A 229 5.92 1.04 16.49
C ALA A 229 6.89 0.08 17.18
N ARG A 230 6.90 -1.21 16.80
CA ARG A 230 7.71 -2.26 17.42
C ARG A 230 8.98 -2.64 16.65
N GLY A 231 9.13 -2.20 15.41
CA GLY A 231 10.24 -2.61 14.54
C GLY A 231 10.87 -1.48 13.76
N ARG A 232 12.14 -1.66 13.37
CA ARG A 232 12.85 -0.72 12.51
C ARG A 232 12.24 -0.75 11.10
N VAL A 233 12.22 0.39 10.40
CA VAL A 233 11.75 0.49 9.01
C VAL A 233 12.52 -0.47 8.10
N SER A 234 13.83 -0.61 8.31
CA SER A 234 14.70 -1.54 7.58
C SER A 234 14.29 -3.01 7.66
N VAL A 235 13.53 -3.40 8.68
CA VAL A 235 12.98 -4.76 8.83
C VAL A 235 11.54 -4.84 8.37
N VAL A 236 10.72 -3.86 8.74
CA VAL A 236 9.28 -3.86 8.47
C VAL A 236 8.98 -3.62 6.99
N SER A 237 9.60 -2.61 6.36
CA SER A 237 9.30 -2.25 4.96
C SER A 237 9.58 -3.37 3.94
N PRO A 238 10.70 -4.12 4.01
CA PRO A 238 10.91 -5.25 3.10
C PRO A 238 9.88 -6.38 3.28
N ILE A 239 9.41 -6.61 4.51
CA ILE A 239 8.39 -7.61 4.79
C ILE A 239 7.04 -7.13 4.22
N VAL A 240 6.69 -5.86 4.41
CA VAL A 240 5.48 -5.28 3.82
C VAL A 240 5.52 -5.36 2.30
N ALA A 241 6.68 -5.17 1.65
CA ALA A 241 6.83 -5.32 0.20
C ALA A 241 6.48 -6.73 -0.33
N THR A 242 6.42 -7.74 0.56
CA THR A 242 5.92 -9.08 0.19
C THR A 242 4.43 -9.07 -0.19
N GLU A 243 3.70 -7.96 0.03
CA GLU A 243 2.33 -7.76 -0.46
C GLU A 243 2.22 -8.01 -1.97
N SER A 244 3.31 -7.74 -2.72
CA SER A 244 3.39 -8.02 -4.15
C SER A 244 3.20 -9.49 -4.48
N LEU A 245 3.76 -10.40 -3.69
CA LEU A 245 3.55 -11.85 -3.84
C LEU A 245 2.11 -12.24 -3.48
N TRP A 246 1.57 -11.69 -2.39
CA TRP A 246 0.18 -11.93 -2.00
C TRP A 246 -0.79 -11.41 -3.06
N GLY A 247 -0.55 -10.20 -3.58
CA GLY A 247 -1.37 -9.62 -4.64
C GLY A 247 -1.36 -10.46 -5.92
N VAL A 248 -0.20 -10.97 -6.34
CA VAL A 248 -0.08 -11.86 -7.51
C VAL A 248 -0.76 -13.20 -7.25
N LEU A 249 -0.49 -13.84 -6.10
CA LEU A 249 -1.06 -15.13 -5.73
C LEU A 249 -2.59 -15.07 -5.65
N LEU A 250 -3.12 -14.09 -4.93
CA LEU A 250 -4.57 -13.93 -4.77
C LEU A 250 -5.25 -13.51 -6.08
N SER A 251 -4.60 -12.71 -6.92
CA SER A 251 -5.10 -12.40 -8.26
C SER A 251 -5.22 -13.67 -9.11
N TRP A 252 -4.20 -14.53 -9.06
CA TRP A 252 -4.25 -15.81 -9.77
C TRP A 252 -5.37 -16.72 -9.27
N LEU A 253 -5.61 -16.75 -7.96
CA LEU A 253 -6.66 -17.59 -7.37
C LEU A 253 -8.07 -17.05 -7.63
N VAL A 254 -8.27 -15.74 -7.50
CA VAL A 254 -9.60 -15.09 -7.44
C VAL A 254 -10.01 -14.49 -8.78
N LEU A 255 -9.06 -13.92 -9.54
CA LEU A 255 -9.33 -13.12 -10.74
C LEU A 255 -8.97 -13.83 -12.04
N ARG A 256 -8.90 -15.15 -12.03
CA ARG A 256 -8.46 -16.02 -13.15
C ARG A 256 -8.95 -15.60 -14.55
N LYS A 257 -10.15 -15.03 -14.66
CA LYS A 257 -10.75 -14.61 -15.94
C LYS A 257 -10.42 -13.17 -16.35
N SER A 258 -10.09 -12.30 -15.39
CA SER A 258 -9.86 -10.86 -15.63
C SER A 258 -8.39 -10.43 -15.49
N GLU A 259 -7.54 -11.31 -14.97
CA GLU A 259 -6.11 -11.06 -14.80
C GLU A 259 -5.28 -12.19 -15.40
N HIS A 260 -4.34 -11.84 -16.27
CA HIS A 260 -3.40 -12.81 -16.83
C HIS A 260 -2.12 -12.80 -15.99
N VAL A 261 -1.98 -13.82 -15.12
CA VAL A 261 -0.77 -14.03 -14.31
C VAL A 261 0.19 -14.94 -15.08
N GLY A 262 1.10 -14.33 -15.83
CA GLY A 262 2.13 -15.04 -16.59
C GLY A 262 3.36 -15.36 -15.74
N ARG A 263 4.24 -16.24 -16.23
CA ARG A 263 5.51 -16.60 -15.56
C ARG A 263 6.40 -15.36 -15.32
N ARG A 264 6.39 -14.39 -16.24
CA ARG A 264 7.16 -13.14 -16.11
C ARG A 264 6.67 -12.29 -14.95
N LEU A 265 5.36 -12.22 -14.76
CA LEU A 265 4.77 -11.49 -13.64
C LEU A 265 5.21 -12.08 -12.29
N VAL A 266 5.16 -13.42 -12.15
CA VAL A 266 5.63 -14.13 -10.95
C VAL A 266 7.12 -13.91 -10.74
N LEU A 267 7.93 -14.03 -11.79
CA LEU A 267 9.37 -13.79 -11.71
C LEU A 267 9.66 -12.34 -11.28
N GLY A 268 8.97 -11.37 -11.88
CA GLY A 268 9.09 -9.96 -11.49
C GLY A 268 8.77 -9.73 -10.00
N ALA A 269 7.69 -10.33 -9.50
CA ALA A 269 7.30 -10.24 -8.09
C ALA A 269 8.38 -10.85 -7.17
N VAL A 270 8.91 -12.03 -7.51
CA VAL A 270 9.97 -12.70 -6.75
C VAL A 270 11.25 -11.86 -6.71
N LEU A 271 11.66 -11.30 -7.85
CA LEU A 271 12.85 -10.44 -7.92
C LEU A 271 12.69 -9.16 -7.09
N VAL A 272 11.51 -8.52 -7.15
CA VAL A 272 11.20 -7.32 -6.35
C VAL A 272 11.27 -7.63 -4.86
N VAL A 273 10.67 -8.73 -4.43
CA VAL A 273 10.69 -9.12 -3.01
C VAL A 273 12.10 -9.51 -2.55
N ALA A 274 12.83 -10.31 -3.35
CA ALA A 274 14.20 -10.68 -3.03
C ALA A 274 15.09 -9.45 -2.90
N GLY A 275 14.97 -8.50 -3.82
CA GLY A 275 15.69 -7.22 -3.77
C GLY A 275 15.31 -6.39 -2.54
N GLY A 276 14.02 -6.30 -2.19
CA GLY A 276 13.55 -5.60 -1.00
C GLY A 276 14.08 -6.21 0.29
N VAL A 277 14.06 -7.54 0.41
CA VAL A 277 14.64 -8.26 1.55
C VAL A 277 16.15 -8.01 1.67
N LEU A 278 16.88 -8.06 0.55
CA LEU A 278 18.31 -7.82 0.53
C LEU A 278 18.64 -6.40 1.01
N ILE A 279 17.90 -5.39 0.52
CA ILE A 279 18.03 -4.01 0.99
C ILE A 279 17.79 -3.93 2.51
N GLY A 280 16.74 -4.59 3.00
CA GLY A 280 16.41 -4.59 4.44
C GLY A 280 17.47 -5.23 5.33
N VAL A 281 18.22 -6.21 4.81
CA VAL A 281 19.30 -6.87 5.55
C VAL A 281 20.56 -6.01 5.63
N TYR A 282 20.87 -5.24 4.60
CA TYR A 282 22.13 -4.47 4.49
C TYR A 282 21.97 -2.97 4.82
N ARG A 283 20.79 -2.50 5.19
CA ARG A 283 20.50 -1.12 5.59
C ARG A 283 20.74 -0.81 7.09
#